data_49ffe0cfdc2b057476d12284b62c4f9d
#
_entry.id   49ffe0cfdc2b057476d12284b62c4f9d
#
_cell.length_a   1.000
_cell.length_b   1.000
_cell.length_c   1.000
_cell.angle_alpha   90.00
_cell.angle_beta   90.00
_cell.angle_gamma   90.00
#
_symmetry.space_group_name_H-M   'P 1'
#
loop_
_entity.id
_entity.type
_entity.pdbx_description
1 polymer ?
#
loop_
_entity_poly.entity_id
_entity_poly.type
_entity_poly.pdbx_seq_one_letter_code
_entity_poly.pdbx_strand_id
1 'polypeptide(L)'
;RGKFVVIGARPAMGKTAFALSMLHHIAVERNIPVALFSLEMSSLQLLTRFVSQQTFLTTDKLRTDILDDQERKIFNTYIDKLEHAPIYVDDTQHLSVDNICKKAEKLFIEHDIRLIVIDYLQLIENKKQTEVVISQQLKELARKLNIPIVALAQVSRRLEYPTKHKRPQLCDFKDISIEENADVILFLYRPEYYNISEWDEGHLSTAGMAEF
;
A
#
# COMPACT_ATOMS: atom_id res chain seq x y z
N ARG A 1 -14.23 -9.58 6.93
CA ARG A 1 -13.75 -8.94 8.16
C ARG A 1 -12.74 -9.85 8.84
N GLY A 2 -11.81 -9.29 9.62
CA GLY A 2 -10.79 -10.04 10.34
C GLY A 2 -9.81 -10.80 9.44
N LYS A 3 -9.60 -10.34 8.21
CA LYS A 3 -8.72 -10.97 7.22
C LYS A 3 -7.37 -10.26 7.15
N PHE A 4 -6.31 -11.03 7.03
CA PHE A 4 -4.97 -10.55 6.71
C PHE A 4 -4.69 -10.77 5.23
N VAL A 5 -4.52 -9.66 4.51
CA VAL A 5 -4.31 -9.62 3.06
C VAL A 5 -2.90 -9.11 2.78
N VAL A 6 -2.18 -9.78 1.89
CA VAL A 6 -0.85 -9.34 1.48
C VAL A 6 -0.86 -9.01 -0.01
N ILE A 7 -0.34 -7.83 -0.36
CA ILE A 7 -0.15 -7.40 -1.74
C ILE A 7 1.34 -7.39 -2.05
N GLY A 8 1.77 -8.39 -2.81
CA GLY A 8 3.15 -8.55 -3.25
C GLY A 8 3.40 -7.87 -4.58
N ALA A 9 4.51 -7.15 -4.71
CA ALA A 9 4.99 -6.67 -5.99
C ALA A 9 6.49 -6.40 -5.97
N ARG A 10 7.08 -6.34 -7.15
CA ARG A 10 8.43 -5.81 -7.36
C ARG A 10 8.48 -4.30 -7.04
N PRO A 11 9.64 -3.75 -6.71
CA PRO A 11 9.84 -2.31 -6.67
C PRO A 11 9.33 -1.63 -7.95
N ALA A 12 8.83 -0.40 -7.84
CA ALA A 12 8.30 0.41 -8.94
C ALA A 12 7.05 -0.14 -9.68
N MET A 13 6.45 -1.25 -9.23
CA MET A 13 5.20 -1.79 -9.81
C MET A 13 3.94 -1.03 -9.38
N GLY A 14 4.06 -0.05 -8.46
CA GLY A 14 2.92 0.77 -8.04
C GLY A 14 2.18 0.29 -6.79
N LYS A 15 2.80 -0.55 -5.92
CA LYS A 15 2.18 -1.00 -4.65
C LYS A 15 1.58 0.15 -3.83
N THR A 16 2.43 1.12 -3.48
CA THR A 16 1.99 2.29 -2.70
C THR A 16 0.90 3.09 -3.43
N ALA A 17 1.03 3.28 -4.76
CA ALA A 17 0.01 3.98 -5.54
C ALA A 17 -1.35 3.26 -5.49
N PHE A 18 -1.36 1.94 -5.60
CA PHE A 18 -2.57 1.14 -5.45
C PHE A 18 -3.17 1.26 -4.05
N ALA A 19 -2.33 1.18 -3.00
CA ALA A 19 -2.78 1.34 -1.63
C ALA A 19 -3.39 2.73 -1.39
N LEU A 20 -2.78 3.79 -1.91
CA LEU A 20 -3.31 5.15 -1.82
C LEU A 20 -4.64 5.31 -2.59
N SER A 21 -4.80 4.71 -3.79
CA SER A 21 -6.08 4.68 -4.49
C SER A 21 -7.17 3.99 -3.68
N MET A 22 -6.85 2.86 -3.07
CA MET A 22 -7.79 2.12 -2.21
C MET A 22 -8.18 2.96 -0.99
N LEU A 23 -7.21 3.59 -0.32
CA LEU A 23 -7.46 4.46 0.83
C LEU A 23 -8.30 5.68 0.44
N HIS A 24 -8.01 6.30 -0.72
CA HIS A 24 -8.81 7.39 -1.25
C HIS A 24 -10.28 6.98 -1.42
N HIS A 25 -10.52 5.88 -2.13
CA HIS A 25 -11.89 5.40 -2.33
C HIS A 25 -12.62 5.12 -1.02
N ILE A 26 -11.95 4.48 -0.06
CA ILE A 26 -12.57 4.09 1.22
C ILE A 26 -12.78 5.32 2.13
N ALA A 27 -11.76 6.14 2.31
CA ALA A 27 -11.81 7.23 3.28
C ALA A 27 -12.39 8.53 2.73
N VAL A 28 -11.99 8.93 1.51
CA VAL A 28 -12.45 10.22 0.94
C VAL A 28 -13.83 10.08 0.31
N GLU A 29 -14.08 9.01 -0.46
CA GLU A 29 -15.35 8.86 -1.17
C GLU A 29 -16.44 8.20 -0.31
N ARG A 30 -16.06 7.25 0.57
CA ARG A 30 -17.00 6.51 1.42
C ARG A 30 -17.04 6.98 2.87
N ASN A 31 -16.18 7.91 3.24
CA ASN A 31 -16.06 8.44 4.60
C ASN A 31 -15.89 7.35 5.68
N ILE A 32 -15.13 6.30 5.36
CA ILE A 32 -14.87 5.18 6.27
C ILE A 32 -13.49 5.38 6.89
N PRO A 33 -13.35 5.37 8.24
CA PRO A 33 -12.08 5.59 8.92
C PRO A 33 -11.05 4.49 8.62
N VAL A 34 -9.83 4.90 8.26
CA VAL A 34 -8.73 4.00 7.89
C VAL A 34 -7.43 4.42 8.57
N ALA A 35 -6.55 3.45 8.84
CA ALA A 35 -5.19 3.70 9.32
C ALA A 35 -4.16 3.27 8.28
N LEU A 36 -3.12 4.10 8.10
CA LEU A 36 -1.95 3.81 7.26
C LEU A 36 -0.67 3.90 8.08
N PHE A 37 0.01 2.77 8.24
CA PHE A 37 1.37 2.72 8.76
C PHE A 37 2.35 2.79 7.58
N SER A 38 2.99 3.94 7.40
CA SER A 38 3.93 4.19 6.31
C SER A 38 5.36 4.13 6.84
N LEU A 39 6.01 2.99 6.66
CA LEU A 39 7.36 2.76 7.17
C LEU A 39 8.45 3.22 6.21
N GLU A 40 8.10 3.49 4.93
CA GLU A 40 9.02 3.93 3.88
C GLU A 40 8.93 5.44 3.61
N MET A 41 7.71 5.98 3.63
CA MET A 41 7.44 7.34 3.17
C MET A 41 6.94 8.23 4.30
N SER A 42 7.39 9.48 4.32
CA SER A 42 6.85 10.50 5.24
C SER A 42 5.43 10.91 4.87
N SER A 43 4.69 11.43 5.84
CA SER A 43 3.32 11.96 5.64
C SER A 43 3.26 13.01 4.54
N LEU A 44 4.27 13.86 4.40
CA LEU A 44 4.35 14.86 3.32
C LEU A 44 4.50 14.21 1.94
N GLN A 45 5.32 13.17 1.83
CA GLN A 45 5.47 12.44 0.56
C GLN A 45 4.18 11.70 0.18
N LEU A 46 3.49 11.13 1.15
CA LEU A 46 2.18 10.50 0.95
C LEU A 46 1.14 11.52 0.49
N LEU A 47 1.05 12.67 1.17
CA LEU A 47 0.16 13.76 0.79
C LEU A 47 0.40 14.20 -0.66
N THR A 48 1.67 14.43 -1.03
CA THR A 48 2.05 14.80 -2.40
C THR A 48 1.58 13.76 -3.42
N ARG A 49 1.71 12.46 -3.09
CA ARG A 49 1.22 11.37 -3.97
C ARG A 49 -0.29 11.30 -4.03
N PHE A 50 -1.01 11.47 -2.91
CA PHE A 50 -2.47 11.55 -2.90
C PHE A 50 -2.97 12.66 -3.83
N VAL A 51 -2.41 13.87 -3.68
CA VAL A 51 -2.78 15.01 -4.52
C VAL A 51 -2.46 14.74 -5.98
N SER A 52 -1.22 14.35 -6.30
CA SER A 52 -0.80 14.10 -7.68
C SER A 52 -1.68 13.05 -8.37
N GLN A 53 -2.04 11.98 -7.66
CA GLN A 53 -2.81 10.88 -8.23
C GLN A 53 -4.26 11.28 -8.55
N GLN A 54 -4.84 12.18 -7.78
CA GLN A 54 -6.25 12.56 -7.92
C GLN A 54 -6.46 13.83 -8.74
N THR A 55 -5.45 14.71 -8.77
CA THR A 55 -5.53 16.00 -9.49
C THR A 55 -4.79 15.99 -10.82
N PHE A 56 -4.01 14.93 -11.10
CA PHE A 56 -3.08 14.84 -12.24
C PHE A 56 -1.97 15.91 -12.24
N LEU A 57 -1.83 16.67 -11.16
CA LEU A 57 -0.71 17.59 -10.97
C LEU A 57 0.58 16.79 -10.76
N THR A 58 1.64 17.18 -11.44
CA THR A 58 2.93 16.48 -11.28
C THR A 58 3.53 16.72 -9.89
N THR A 59 4.20 15.71 -9.36
CA THR A 59 4.86 15.81 -8.05
C THR A 59 5.91 16.93 -8.01
N ASP A 60 6.55 17.24 -9.14
CA ASP A 60 7.52 18.35 -9.23
C ASP A 60 6.85 19.71 -9.11
N LYS A 61 5.70 19.94 -9.76
CA LYS A 61 4.90 21.15 -9.59
C LYS A 61 4.46 21.35 -8.14
N LEU A 62 3.97 20.28 -7.52
CA LEU A 62 3.53 20.31 -6.12
C LEU A 62 4.67 20.60 -5.15
N ARG A 63 5.88 20.06 -5.42
CA ARG A 63 7.06 20.27 -4.56
C ARG A 63 7.65 21.66 -4.71
N THR A 64 7.59 22.26 -5.91
CA THR A 64 8.14 23.59 -6.21
C THR A 64 7.11 24.71 -6.04
N ASP A 65 5.86 24.38 -5.75
CA ASP A 65 4.71 25.32 -5.66
C ASP A 65 4.50 26.17 -6.94
N ILE A 66 4.91 25.62 -8.10
CA ILE A 66 4.74 26.31 -9.40
C ILE A 66 3.41 25.82 -10.00
N LEU A 67 2.31 26.39 -9.51
CA LEU A 67 0.96 26.10 -9.97
C LEU A 67 0.35 27.36 -10.62
N ASP A 68 -0.33 27.20 -11.76
CA ASP A 68 -1.17 28.26 -12.29
C ASP A 68 -2.47 28.42 -11.48
N ASP A 69 -3.28 29.44 -11.81
CA ASP A 69 -4.51 29.75 -11.06
C ASP A 69 -5.55 28.61 -11.11
N GLN A 70 -5.63 27.87 -12.22
CA GLN A 70 -6.54 26.73 -12.36
C GLN A 70 -6.03 25.53 -11.56
N GLU A 71 -4.77 25.23 -11.69
CA GLU A 71 -4.10 24.16 -10.93
C GLU A 71 -4.20 24.40 -9.41
N ARG A 72 -4.03 25.65 -8.98
CA ARG A 72 -4.17 26.06 -7.57
C ARG A 72 -5.60 25.88 -7.05
N LYS A 73 -6.61 26.15 -7.87
CA LYS A 73 -8.01 25.86 -7.50
C LYS A 73 -8.28 24.37 -7.36
N ILE A 74 -7.78 23.55 -8.30
CA ILE A 74 -7.90 22.09 -8.23
C ILE A 74 -7.20 21.56 -6.98
N PHE A 75 -5.99 22.00 -6.72
CA PHE A 75 -5.21 21.65 -5.54
C PHE A 75 -5.98 21.96 -4.25
N ASN A 76 -6.43 23.21 -4.06
CA ASN A 76 -7.14 23.64 -2.85
C ASN A 76 -8.44 22.86 -2.66
N THR A 77 -9.24 22.66 -3.73
CA THR A 77 -10.47 21.90 -3.66
C THR A 77 -10.23 20.44 -3.22
N TYR A 78 -9.11 19.85 -3.63
CA TYR A 78 -8.78 18.49 -3.23
C TYR A 78 -8.23 18.42 -1.79
N ILE A 79 -7.42 19.40 -1.38
CA ILE A 79 -6.91 19.51 0.00
C ILE A 79 -8.08 19.65 0.97
N ASP A 80 -9.06 20.49 0.68
CA ASP A 80 -10.26 20.65 1.53
C ASP A 80 -11.01 19.32 1.72
N LYS A 81 -11.10 18.49 0.67
CA LYS A 81 -11.71 17.16 0.79
C LYS A 81 -10.86 16.21 1.64
N LEU A 82 -9.54 16.27 1.46
CA LEU A 82 -8.62 15.38 2.16
C LEU A 82 -8.50 15.72 3.64
N GLU A 83 -8.59 16.99 4.01
CA GLU A 83 -8.56 17.48 5.40
C GLU A 83 -9.70 16.90 6.24
N HIS A 84 -10.86 16.69 5.61
CA HIS A 84 -12.05 16.11 6.27
C HIS A 84 -12.11 14.59 6.17
N ALA A 85 -11.21 13.94 5.43
CA ALA A 85 -11.20 12.50 5.27
C ALA A 85 -10.63 11.80 6.51
N PRO A 86 -11.28 10.74 7.02
CA PRO A 86 -10.83 10.03 8.22
C PRO A 86 -9.66 9.08 7.91
N ILE A 87 -8.50 9.63 7.53
CA ILE A 87 -7.25 8.91 7.25
C ILE A 87 -6.27 9.20 8.37
N TYR A 88 -5.90 8.17 9.12
CA TYR A 88 -4.94 8.26 10.22
C TYR A 88 -3.59 7.70 9.74
N VAL A 89 -2.61 8.57 9.57
CA VAL A 89 -1.27 8.20 9.08
C VAL A 89 -0.29 8.16 10.23
N ASP A 90 0.47 7.07 10.31
CA ASP A 90 1.64 6.94 11.17
C ASP A 90 2.87 6.68 10.29
N ASP A 91 3.78 7.64 10.20
CA ASP A 91 5.03 7.57 9.44
C ASP A 91 6.27 7.39 10.33
N THR A 92 6.06 6.90 11.54
CA THR A 92 7.15 6.57 12.46
C THR A 92 8.00 5.45 11.86
N GLN A 93 9.29 5.74 11.66
CA GLN A 93 10.26 4.76 11.20
C GLN A 93 10.62 3.75 12.29
N HIS A 94 11.10 2.57 11.90
CA HIS A 94 11.59 1.54 12.82
C HIS A 94 10.54 1.07 13.87
N LEU A 95 9.28 0.96 13.45
CA LEU A 95 8.25 0.38 14.31
C LEU A 95 8.39 -1.14 14.40
N SER A 96 8.36 -1.67 15.62
CA SER A 96 8.16 -3.10 15.85
C SER A 96 6.69 -3.47 15.63
N VAL A 97 6.42 -4.74 15.32
CA VAL A 97 5.04 -5.22 15.16
C VAL A 97 4.20 -5.01 16.42
N ASP A 98 4.79 -5.16 17.62
CA ASP A 98 4.11 -4.89 18.90
C ASP A 98 3.65 -3.42 19.01
N ASN A 99 4.48 -2.47 18.54
CA ASN A 99 4.13 -1.06 18.53
C ASN A 99 3.03 -0.76 17.49
N ILE A 100 3.09 -1.40 16.31
CA ILE A 100 2.02 -1.30 15.30
C ILE A 100 0.71 -1.81 15.90
N CYS A 101 0.72 -2.98 16.54
CA CYS A 101 -0.48 -3.53 17.19
C CYS A 101 -1.08 -2.59 18.24
N LYS A 102 -0.25 -2.05 19.15
CA LYS A 102 -0.73 -1.12 20.18
C LYS A 102 -1.32 0.17 19.59
N LYS A 103 -0.64 0.75 18.60
CA LYS A 103 -1.13 1.96 17.92
C LYS A 103 -2.42 1.69 17.14
N ALA A 104 -2.52 0.56 16.47
CA ALA A 104 -3.72 0.15 15.75
C ALA A 104 -4.91 -0.08 16.69
N GLU A 105 -4.71 -0.73 17.82
CA GLU A 105 -5.74 -0.91 18.85
C GLU A 105 -6.22 0.42 19.42
N LYS A 106 -5.30 1.36 19.66
CA LYS A 106 -5.65 2.71 20.11
C LYS A 106 -6.50 3.43 19.05
N LEU A 107 -6.07 3.46 17.79
CA LEU A 107 -6.82 4.07 16.70
C LEU A 107 -8.20 3.42 16.49
N PHE A 108 -8.30 2.11 16.69
CA PHE A 108 -9.57 1.41 16.62
C PHE A 108 -10.55 1.87 17.72
N ILE A 109 -10.06 2.03 18.96
CA ILE A 109 -10.89 2.49 20.09
C ILE A 109 -11.29 3.96 19.93
N GLU A 110 -10.36 4.83 19.52
CA GLU A 110 -10.56 6.28 19.47
C GLU A 110 -11.33 6.73 18.23
N HIS A 111 -11.15 6.04 17.10
CA HIS A 111 -11.62 6.50 15.80
C HIS A 111 -12.45 5.48 15.02
N ASP A 112 -12.71 4.30 15.59
CA ASP A 112 -13.48 3.22 14.94
C ASP A 112 -12.98 2.87 13.53
N ILE A 113 -11.63 2.79 13.35
CA ILE A 113 -11.04 2.47 12.05
C ILE A 113 -11.55 1.13 11.52
N ARG A 114 -11.74 1.03 10.19
CA ARG A 114 -12.32 -0.15 9.53
C ARG A 114 -11.35 -0.87 8.60
N LEU A 115 -10.18 -0.29 8.38
CA LEU A 115 -9.10 -0.86 7.59
C LEU A 115 -7.76 -0.40 8.15
N ILE A 116 -6.78 -1.30 8.16
CA ILE A 116 -5.39 -0.97 8.42
C ILE A 116 -4.58 -1.31 7.16
N VAL A 117 -3.72 -0.38 6.73
CA VAL A 117 -2.75 -0.59 5.66
C VAL A 117 -1.33 -0.42 6.21
N ILE A 118 -0.40 -1.30 5.80
CA ILE A 118 1.01 -1.27 6.23
C ILE A 118 1.89 -1.24 4.98
N ASP A 119 2.71 -0.20 4.81
CA ASP A 119 3.63 -0.03 3.68
C ASP A 119 5.08 0.08 4.17
N TYR A 120 5.88 -0.98 4.13
CA TYR A 120 5.65 -2.38 3.77
C TYR A 120 6.27 -3.33 4.82
N LEU A 121 5.88 -4.59 4.82
CA LEU A 121 6.19 -5.58 5.87
C LEU A 121 7.68 -5.68 6.21
N GLN A 122 8.57 -5.68 5.21
CA GLN A 122 10.00 -5.89 5.41
C GLN A 122 10.71 -4.72 6.12
N LEU A 123 10.02 -3.59 6.36
CA LEU A 123 10.54 -2.46 7.15
C LEU A 123 10.13 -2.51 8.63
N ILE A 124 9.28 -3.45 9.01
CA ILE A 124 8.93 -3.67 10.42
C ILE A 124 10.18 -4.11 11.15
N GLU A 125 10.51 -3.39 12.24
CA GLU A 125 11.74 -3.66 13.00
C GLU A 125 11.70 -5.03 13.69
N ASN A 126 12.75 -5.82 13.46
CA ASN A 126 12.80 -7.22 13.86
C ASN A 126 13.95 -7.51 14.85
N LYS A 127 14.01 -6.75 15.95
CA LYS A 127 15.14 -6.86 16.92
C LYS A 127 15.26 -8.20 17.64
N LYS A 128 14.20 -9.01 17.71
CA LYS A 128 14.18 -10.30 18.45
C LYS A 128 13.17 -11.32 17.92
N GLN A 129 12.49 -11.05 16.85
CA GLN A 129 11.39 -11.88 16.33
C GLN A 129 11.70 -12.33 14.91
N THR A 130 11.30 -13.52 14.56
CA THR A 130 11.37 -13.99 13.16
C THR A 130 10.25 -13.34 12.33
N GLU A 131 10.38 -13.26 11.02
CA GLU A 131 9.34 -12.76 10.10
C GLU A 131 8.02 -13.56 10.26
N VAL A 132 8.11 -14.84 10.65
CA VAL A 132 6.96 -15.68 11.03
C VAL A 132 6.11 -15.05 12.12
N VAL A 133 6.75 -14.45 13.13
CA VAL A 133 6.04 -13.81 14.24
C VAL A 133 5.31 -12.55 13.79
N ILE A 134 5.87 -11.78 12.85
CA ILE A 134 5.23 -10.54 12.35
C ILE A 134 3.92 -10.85 11.63
N SER A 135 3.93 -11.76 10.67
CA SER A 135 2.73 -12.11 9.90
C SER A 135 1.66 -12.75 10.78
N GLN A 136 2.06 -13.58 11.75
CA GLN A 136 1.15 -14.19 12.72
C GLN A 136 0.49 -13.12 13.62
N GLN A 137 1.27 -12.20 14.19
CA GLN A 137 0.74 -11.13 15.05
C GLN A 137 -0.23 -10.21 14.29
N LEU A 138 0.08 -9.86 13.04
CA LEU A 138 -0.83 -9.07 12.21
C LEU A 138 -2.13 -9.83 11.90
N LYS A 139 -2.04 -11.13 11.68
CA LYS A 139 -3.22 -11.99 11.52
C LYS A 139 -4.07 -12.04 12.78
N GLU A 140 -3.45 -12.19 13.95
CA GLU A 140 -4.12 -12.19 15.25
C GLU A 140 -4.78 -10.83 15.51
N LEU A 141 -4.10 -9.73 15.20
CA LEU A 141 -4.65 -8.38 15.30
C LEU A 141 -5.89 -8.21 14.41
N ALA A 142 -5.82 -8.64 13.15
CA ALA A 142 -6.97 -8.57 12.23
C ALA A 142 -8.20 -9.31 12.80
N ARG A 143 -7.97 -10.49 13.38
CA ARG A 143 -9.03 -11.29 14.01
C ARG A 143 -9.56 -10.61 15.28
N LYS A 144 -8.65 -10.12 16.15
CA LYS A 144 -8.99 -9.45 17.40
C LYS A 144 -9.88 -8.23 17.18
N LEU A 145 -9.50 -7.37 16.22
CA LEU A 145 -10.24 -6.14 15.90
C LEU A 145 -11.42 -6.39 14.96
N ASN A 146 -11.49 -7.58 14.34
CA ASN A 146 -12.48 -7.95 13.32
C ASN A 146 -12.52 -6.97 12.12
N ILE A 147 -11.37 -6.40 11.75
CA ILE A 147 -11.18 -5.53 10.58
C ILE A 147 -10.11 -6.12 9.65
N PRO A 148 -10.12 -5.80 8.35
CA PRO A 148 -9.06 -6.23 7.45
C PRO A 148 -7.75 -5.49 7.73
N ILE A 149 -6.64 -6.21 7.60
CA ILE A 149 -5.30 -5.64 7.53
C ILE A 149 -4.74 -5.96 6.15
N VAL A 150 -4.36 -4.93 5.40
CA VAL A 150 -3.70 -5.04 4.11
C VAL A 150 -2.24 -4.65 4.27
N ALA A 151 -1.34 -5.59 4.08
CA ALA A 151 0.09 -5.35 4.15
C ALA A 151 0.72 -5.43 2.76
N LEU A 152 1.50 -4.43 2.41
CA LEU A 152 2.29 -4.44 1.20
C LEU A 152 3.57 -5.23 1.46
N ALA A 153 4.01 -6.01 0.49
CA ALA A 153 5.23 -6.80 0.57
C ALA A 153 6.05 -6.70 -0.71
N GLN A 154 7.35 -6.69 -0.56
CA GLN A 154 8.25 -6.69 -1.69
C GLN A 154 8.61 -8.14 -2.06
N VAL A 155 8.46 -8.50 -3.34
CA VAL A 155 8.92 -9.79 -3.84
C VAL A 155 10.37 -9.76 -4.30
N SER A 156 11.00 -10.94 -4.37
CA SER A 156 12.40 -11.12 -4.66
C SER A 156 12.81 -10.59 -6.05
N ARG A 157 14.10 -10.20 -6.18
CA ARG A 157 14.70 -9.80 -7.46
C ARG A 157 14.92 -10.97 -8.43
N ARG A 158 14.64 -12.21 -8.06
CA ARG A 158 14.80 -13.38 -8.95
C ARG A 158 14.02 -13.25 -10.26
N LEU A 159 12.90 -12.51 -10.27
CA LEU A 159 12.13 -12.21 -11.48
C LEU A 159 12.85 -11.33 -12.50
N GLU A 160 13.98 -10.69 -12.15
CA GLU A 160 14.80 -9.90 -13.08
C GLU A 160 15.68 -10.76 -13.98
N TYR A 161 15.98 -12.01 -13.58
CA TYR A 161 16.74 -12.92 -14.43
C TYR A 161 15.93 -13.33 -15.68
N PRO A 162 16.58 -13.69 -16.79
CA PRO A 162 15.93 -14.09 -18.02
C PRO A 162 15.19 -15.44 -17.84
N THR A 163 14.05 -15.38 -17.17
CA THR A 163 13.10 -16.49 -17.02
C THR A 163 11.93 -16.29 -17.97
N LYS A 164 11.31 -17.39 -18.44
CA LYS A 164 10.13 -17.33 -19.31
C LYS A 164 8.91 -16.67 -18.64
N HIS A 165 8.85 -16.74 -17.31
CA HIS A 165 7.69 -16.22 -16.56
C HIS A 165 8.12 -15.00 -15.74
N LYS A 166 7.51 -13.85 -16.03
CA LYS A 166 7.70 -12.58 -15.33
C LYS A 166 6.64 -12.29 -14.28
N ARG A 167 5.54 -13.05 -14.28
CA ARG A 167 4.48 -12.93 -13.26
C ARG A 167 5.00 -13.43 -11.92
N PRO A 168 4.79 -12.66 -10.84
CA PRO A 168 5.16 -13.08 -9.50
C PRO A 168 4.43 -14.35 -9.07
N GLN A 169 5.09 -15.16 -8.25
CA GLN A 169 4.56 -16.39 -7.66
C GLN A 169 4.81 -16.41 -6.14
N LEU A 170 4.16 -17.30 -5.42
CA LEU A 170 4.32 -17.41 -3.96
C LEU A 170 5.78 -17.63 -3.56
N CYS A 171 6.52 -18.46 -4.30
CA CYS A 171 7.94 -18.71 -4.05
C CYS A 171 8.85 -17.51 -4.23
N ASP A 172 8.35 -16.39 -4.78
CA ASP A 172 9.11 -15.13 -4.91
C ASP A 172 9.10 -14.30 -3.63
N PHE A 173 8.25 -14.61 -2.67
CA PHE A 173 8.43 -14.11 -1.32
C PHE A 173 9.68 -14.75 -0.71
N LYS A 174 10.47 -13.94 -0.02
CA LYS A 174 11.60 -14.45 0.76
C LYS A 174 11.13 -15.11 2.05
N ASP A 175 9.96 -14.73 2.50
CA ASP A 175 9.36 -15.11 3.77
C ASP A 175 8.18 -16.05 3.54
N ILE A 176 8.42 -17.32 3.82
CA ILE A 176 7.41 -18.41 3.74
C ILE A 176 6.24 -18.14 4.70
N SER A 177 6.47 -17.43 5.80
CA SER A 177 5.44 -17.16 6.80
C SER A 177 4.28 -16.30 6.29
N ILE A 178 4.51 -15.50 5.25
CA ILE A 178 3.45 -14.73 4.59
C ILE A 178 2.43 -15.69 3.98
N GLU A 179 2.90 -16.75 3.31
CA GLU A 179 2.04 -17.76 2.68
C GLU A 179 1.21 -18.52 3.72
N GLU A 180 1.81 -18.86 4.87
CA GLU A 180 1.14 -19.61 5.93
C GLU A 180 0.07 -18.78 6.68
N ASN A 181 0.29 -17.49 6.85
CA ASN A 181 -0.55 -16.63 7.70
C ASN A 181 -1.54 -15.76 6.95
N ALA A 182 -1.29 -15.40 5.69
CA ALA A 182 -2.22 -14.57 4.91
C ALA A 182 -3.49 -15.36 4.55
N ASP A 183 -4.64 -14.68 4.62
CA ASP A 183 -5.91 -15.23 4.11
C ASP A 183 -6.05 -15.06 2.60
N VAL A 184 -5.42 -13.99 2.07
CA VAL A 184 -5.44 -13.63 0.65
C VAL A 184 -4.07 -13.06 0.30
N ILE A 185 -3.53 -13.53 -0.81
CA ILE A 185 -2.32 -12.97 -1.40
C ILE A 185 -2.65 -12.51 -2.82
N LEU A 186 -2.34 -11.27 -3.11
CA LEU A 186 -2.49 -10.65 -4.42
C LEU A 186 -1.10 -10.25 -4.93
N PHE A 187 -0.87 -10.39 -6.22
CA PHE A 187 0.36 -9.93 -6.84
C PHE A 187 0.05 -8.82 -7.85
N LEU A 188 0.63 -7.65 -7.64
CA LEU A 188 0.56 -6.58 -8.63
C LEU A 188 1.64 -6.78 -9.69
N TYR A 189 1.22 -6.90 -10.94
CA TYR A 189 2.08 -7.13 -12.09
C TYR A 189 1.79 -6.11 -13.21
N ARG A 190 2.85 -5.48 -13.72
CA ARG A 190 2.79 -4.55 -14.85
C ARG A 190 3.67 -5.07 -15.99
N PRO A 191 3.06 -5.65 -17.04
CA PRO A 191 3.81 -6.22 -18.18
C PRO A 191 4.69 -5.20 -18.89
N GLU A 192 4.23 -3.96 -19.05
CA GLU A 192 4.98 -2.90 -19.73
C GLU A 192 6.34 -2.62 -19.06
N TYR A 193 6.47 -2.83 -17.75
CA TYR A 193 7.73 -2.71 -17.03
C TYR A 193 8.80 -3.69 -17.54
N TYR A 194 8.36 -4.81 -18.10
CA TYR A 194 9.21 -5.84 -18.71
C TYR A 194 9.27 -5.74 -20.23
N ASN A 195 8.84 -4.61 -20.82
CA ASN A 195 8.73 -4.41 -22.28
C ASN A 195 7.81 -5.44 -22.97
N ILE A 196 6.82 -5.94 -22.25
CA ILE A 196 5.76 -6.79 -22.79
C ILE A 196 4.62 -5.86 -23.22
N SER A 197 4.41 -5.70 -24.53
CA SER A 197 3.47 -4.73 -25.12
C SER A 197 2.04 -5.27 -25.26
N GLU A 198 1.87 -6.59 -25.21
CA GLU A 198 0.58 -7.26 -25.41
C GLU A 198 0.35 -8.33 -24.34
N TRP A 199 -0.92 -8.51 -23.94
CA TRP A 199 -1.32 -9.61 -23.07
C TRP A 199 -1.24 -10.95 -23.82
N ASP A 200 -1.02 -12.05 -23.11
CA ASP A 200 -0.87 -13.40 -23.67
C ASP A 200 -2.09 -13.86 -24.49
N GLU A 201 -3.27 -13.31 -24.21
CA GLU A 201 -4.53 -13.65 -24.85
C GLU A 201 -5.14 -12.41 -25.52
N GLY A 202 -5.08 -12.35 -26.86
CA GLY A 202 -5.95 -11.48 -27.64
C GLY A 202 -5.43 -10.11 -28.06
N HIS A 203 -4.13 -9.91 -28.20
CA HIS A 203 -3.53 -8.68 -28.77
C HIS A 203 -3.95 -7.36 -28.10
N LEU A 204 -4.35 -7.41 -26.82
CA LEU A 204 -4.66 -6.22 -26.06
C LEU A 204 -3.37 -5.54 -25.55
N SER A 205 -3.28 -4.22 -25.71
CA SER A 205 -2.14 -3.45 -25.23
C SER A 205 -2.02 -3.52 -23.72
N THR A 206 -0.80 -3.67 -23.21
CA THR A 206 -0.49 -3.62 -21.77
C THR A 206 -0.16 -2.21 -21.28
N ALA A 207 -0.09 -1.23 -22.17
CA ALA A 207 0.32 0.14 -21.84
C ALA A 207 -0.60 0.76 -20.78
N GLY A 208 -0.01 1.20 -19.66
CA GLY A 208 -0.73 1.77 -18.53
C GLY A 208 -1.59 0.80 -17.73
N MET A 209 -1.52 -0.52 -18.01
CA MET A 209 -2.32 -1.53 -17.33
C MET A 209 -1.54 -2.30 -16.28
N ALA A 210 -2.26 -2.81 -15.29
CA ALA A 210 -1.75 -3.73 -14.27
C ALA A 210 -2.71 -4.91 -14.08
N GLU A 211 -2.16 -6.05 -13.68
CA GLU A 211 -2.88 -7.29 -13.34
C GLU A 211 -2.74 -7.58 -11.85
N PHE A 212 -3.78 -8.18 -11.28
CA PHE A 212 -3.80 -8.70 -9.90
C PHE A 212 -4.03 -10.19 -9.87
#